data_d52955f45efe800f428b5880eaefc62b
#
_entry.id   d52955f45efe800f428b5880eaefc62b
#
_cell.length_a   1.000
_cell.length_b   1.000
_cell.length_c   1.000
_cell.angle_alpha   90.00
_cell.angle_beta   90.00
_cell.angle_gamma   90.00
#
_symmetry.space_group_name_H-M   'P 1'
#
loop_
_entity.id
_entity.type
_entity.pdbx_description
1 polymer ?
#
loop_
_entity_poly.entity_id
_entity_poly.type
_entity_poly.pdbx_seq_one_letter_code
_entity_poly.pdbx_strand_id
1 'polypeptide(L)'
;MKDMLSLSQERFSARKFTSEAVSQEDLDYIMQCVQLAPSAVNRQPWLWLIVRSAEAKEKLQECYDREWFKTAPMYIVGMKNVNENWVRRYDEKPHGDIDVAIATEHLCLAATER
;
A
#
# COMPACT_ATOMS: atom_id res chain seq x y z
N MET A 1 -9.68 -20.82 -1.01
CA MET A 1 -9.25 -19.62 -1.77
C MET A 1 -10.43 -18.67 -1.92
N LYS A 2 -10.23 -17.39 -1.65
CA LYS A 2 -11.28 -16.37 -1.83
C LYS A 2 -11.29 -15.92 -3.28
N ASP A 3 -12.47 -15.79 -3.86
CA ASP A 3 -12.59 -15.21 -5.19
C ASP A 3 -12.59 -13.68 -5.09
N MET A 4 -12.54 -13.02 -6.23
CA MET A 4 -12.44 -11.56 -6.28
C MET A 4 -13.66 -10.87 -5.68
N LEU A 5 -14.84 -11.44 -5.84
CA LEU A 5 -16.06 -10.87 -5.25
C LEU A 5 -15.99 -10.91 -3.73
N SER A 6 -15.58 -12.05 -3.16
CA SER A 6 -15.42 -12.22 -1.72
C SER A 6 -14.39 -11.24 -1.16
N LEU A 7 -13.24 -11.08 -1.83
CA LEU A 7 -12.21 -10.13 -1.41
C LEU A 7 -12.75 -8.70 -1.43
N SER A 8 -13.49 -8.34 -2.46
CA SER A 8 -14.06 -7.00 -2.57
C SER A 8 -15.08 -6.71 -1.48
N GLN A 9 -15.83 -7.72 -1.07
CA GLN A 9 -16.80 -7.60 0.03
C GLN A 9 -16.14 -7.53 1.40
N GLU A 10 -15.06 -8.27 1.61
CA GLU A 10 -14.39 -8.38 2.90
C GLU A 10 -13.43 -7.23 3.18
N ARG A 11 -12.84 -6.62 2.15
CA ARG A 11 -11.93 -5.50 2.34
C ARG A 11 -12.68 -4.33 2.99
N PHE A 12 -12.11 -3.81 4.05
CA PHE A 12 -12.65 -2.62 4.73
C PHE A 12 -11.51 -1.79 5.31
N SER A 13 -11.81 -0.56 5.69
CA SER A 13 -10.83 0.33 6.30
C SER A 13 -10.78 0.05 7.80
N ALA A 14 -9.81 -0.78 8.20
CA ALA A 14 -9.64 -1.17 9.59
C ALA A 14 -9.10 -0.01 10.42
N ARG A 15 -9.63 0.18 11.60
CA ARG A 15 -9.19 1.20 12.55
C ARG A 15 -8.93 0.62 13.93
N LYS A 16 -8.55 -0.63 13.97
CA LYS A 16 -8.11 -1.33 15.18
C LYS A 16 -7.30 -2.54 14.75
N PHE A 17 -6.14 -2.70 15.30
CA PHE A 17 -5.21 -3.76 14.90
C PHE A 17 -4.76 -4.57 16.10
N THR A 18 -4.43 -5.84 15.88
CA THR A 18 -3.79 -6.67 16.90
C THR A 18 -2.29 -6.38 16.92
N SER A 19 -1.60 -6.82 17.95
CA SER A 19 -0.15 -6.71 18.02
C SER A 19 0.59 -7.83 17.30
N GLU A 20 -0.15 -8.74 16.66
CA GLU A 20 0.43 -9.87 15.95
C GLU A 20 1.30 -9.38 14.78
N ALA A 21 2.53 -9.85 14.73
CA ALA A 21 3.46 -9.46 13.66
C ALA A 21 3.01 -10.03 12.31
N VAL A 22 3.20 -9.25 11.26
CA VAL A 22 2.98 -9.71 9.89
C VAL A 22 4.17 -10.58 9.49
N SER A 23 3.91 -11.80 9.03
CA SER A 23 4.96 -12.72 8.61
C SER A 23 5.68 -12.21 7.36
N GLN A 24 6.94 -12.59 7.20
CA GLN A 24 7.69 -12.26 6.00
C GLN A 24 7.04 -12.88 4.76
N GLU A 25 6.48 -14.07 4.88
CA GLU A 25 5.79 -14.75 3.79
C GLU A 25 4.58 -13.93 3.30
N ASP A 26 3.77 -13.44 4.23
CA ASP A 26 2.61 -12.62 3.89
C ASP A 26 3.03 -11.29 3.28
N LEU A 27 4.06 -10.65 3.83
CA LEU A 27 4.59 -9.41 3.28
C LEU A 27 5.11 -9.61 1.85
N ASP A 28 5.86 -10.67 1.61
CA ASP A 28 6.40 -10.97 0.29
C ASP A 28 5.28 -11.21 -0.73
N TYR A 29 4.24 -11.94 -0.33
CA TYR A 29 3.08 -12.18 -1.16
C TYR A 29 2.38 -10.86 -1.54
N ILE A 30 2.12 -10.03 -0.54
CA ILE A 30 1.47 -8.73 -0.74
C ILE A 30 2.28 -7.87 -1.72
N MET A 31 3.59 -7.81 -1.52
CA MET A 31 4.44 -6.97 -2.38
C MET A 31 4.57 -7.51 -3.80
N GLN A 32 4.50 -8.81 -4.00
CA GLN A 32 4.41 -9.39 -5.35
C GLN A 32 3.13 -8.95 -6.06
N CYS A 33 2.01 -8.97 -5.36
CA CYS A 33 0.74 -8.51 -5.94
C CYS A 33 0.80 -7.02 -6.31
N VAL A 34 1.40 -6.20 -5.46
CA VAL A 34 1.58 -4.77 -5.69
C VAL A 34 2.38 -4.52 -6.97
N GLN A 35 3.47 -5.26 -7.15
CA GLN A 35 4.35 -5.07 -8.31
C GLN A 35 3.71 -5.47 -9.63
N LEU A 36 2.64 -6.27 -9.58
CA LEU A 36 1.90 -6.69 -10.77
C LEU A 36 0.79 -5.72 -11.16
N ALA A 37 0.58 -4.66 -10.39
CA ALA A 37 -0.43 -3.67 -10.69
C ALA A 37 -0.09 -2.92 -11.99
N PRO A 38 -1.09 -2.56 -12.81
CA PRO A 38 -0.83 -1.77 -14.00
C PRO A 38 -0.46 -0.32 -13.66
N SER A 39 0.28 0.29 -14.54
CA SER A 39 0.59 1.72 -14.46
C SER A 39 0.66 2.33 -15.85
N ALA A 40 0.54 3.65 -15.94
CA ALA A 40 0.59 4.34 -17.22
C ALA A 40 1.94 4.09 -17.91
N VAL A 41 1.89 3.57 -19.12
CA VAL A 41 3.09 3.22 -19.94
C VAL A 41 4.02 2.25 -19.18
N ASN A 42 3.48 1.52 -18.20
CA ASN A 42 4.22 0.57 -17.37
C ASN A 42 5.45 1.19 -16.69
N ARG A 43 5.37 2.44 -16.31
CA ARG A 43 6.49 3.12 -15.66
C ARG A 43 6.70 2.71 -14.21
N GLN A 44 5.66 2.22 -13.52
CA GLN A 44 5.74 1.76 -12.16
C GLN A 44 6.39 2.80 -11.23
N PRO A 45 5.83 4.02 -11.15
CA PRO A 45 6.47 5.15 -10.47
C PRO A 45 6.24 5.14 -8.97
N TRP A 46 6.31 3.99 -8.35
CA TRP A 46 6.06 3.81 -6.94
C TRP A 46 7.30 3.38 -6.17
N LEU A 47 7.33 3.77 -4.91
CA LEU A 47 8.29 3.33 -3.92
C LEU A 47 7.50 2.90 -2.69
N TRP A 48 7.89 1.81 -2.07
CA TRP A 48 7.20 1.27 -0.90
C TRP A 48 8.16 1.21 0.28
N LEU A 49 7.82 1.91 1.34
CA LEU A 49 8.60 1.90 2.57
C LEU A 49 7.92 0.97 3.57
N ILE A 50 8.63 -0.06 3.99
CA ILE A 50 8.15 -1.01 4.99
C ILE A 50 8.65 -0.58 6.35
N VAL A 51 7.74 -0.23 7.25
CA VAL A 51 8.06 0.31 8.57
C VAL A 51 7.68 -0.72 9.63
N ARG A 52 8.69 -1.38 10.21
CA ARG A 52 8.50 -2.48 11.17
C ARG A 52 9.23 -2.28 12.49
N SER A 53 10.37 -1.61 12.51
CA SER A 53 11.12 -1.40 13.74
C SER A 53 10.36 -0.49 14.70
N ALA A 54 10.55 -0.67 15.98
CA ALA A 54 9.92 0.16 17.00
C ALA A 54 10.24 1.64 16.80
N GLU A 55 11.49 1.95 16.48
CA GLU A 55 11.96 3.33 16.26
C GLU A 55 11.29 3.95 15.03
N ALA A 56 11.25 3.22 13.90
CA ALA A 56 10.65 3.74 12.67
C ALA A 56 9.14 3.91 12.82
N LYS A 57 8.47 2.96 13.48
CA LYS A 57 7.03 3.07 13.75
C LYS A 57 6.72 4.31 14.60
N GLU A 58 7.50 4.56 15.62
CA GLU A 58 7.30 5.71 16.50
C GLU A 58 7.40 7.02 15.71
N LYS A 59 8.38 7.14 14.82
CA LYS A 59 8.52 8.32 13.97
C LYS A 59 7.35 8.50 13.03
N LEU A 60 6.89 7.43 12.40
CA LEU A 60 5.76 7.50 11.48
C LEU A 60 4.47 7.87 12.21
N GLN A 61 4.29 7.38 13.43
CA GLN A 61 3.10 7.65 14.24
C GLN A 61 2.93 9.12 14.58
N GLU A 62 3.98 9.91 14.52
CA GLU A 62 3.92 11.37 14.69
C GLU A 62 3.15 12.06 13.57
N CYS A 63 3.01 11.41 12.41
CA CYS A 63 2.35 11.97 11.23
C CYS A 63 0.83 11.93 11.33
N TYR A 64 0.26 11.13 12.23
CA TYR A 64 -1.18 10.94 12.30
C TYR A 64 -1.61 10.72 13.76
N ASP A 65 -2.35 11.65 14.31
CA ASP A 65 -2.72 11.66 15.73
C ASP A 65 -4.04 10.92 15.98
N ARG A 66 -4.00 9.60 15.87
CA ARG A 66 -5.12 8.71 16.20
C ARG A 66 -4.59 7.49 16.93
N GLU A 67 -5.22 7.13 18.04
CA GLU A 67 -4.77 6.01 18.86
C GLU A 67 -4.79 4.68 18.09
N TRP A 68 -5.83 4.45 17.29
CA TRP A 68 -5.90 3.20 16.52
C TRP A 68 -4.74 3.05 15.53
N PHE A 69 -4.24 4.15 15.00
CA PHE A 69 -3.11 4.15 14.05
C PHE A 69 -1.84 3.63 14.72
N LYS A 70 -1.67 3.92 16.00
CA LYS A 70 -0.48 3.51 16.77
C LYS A 70 -0.47 2.04 17.14
N THR A 71 -1.58 1.34 16.93
CA THR A 71 -1.69 -0.08 17.28
C THR A 71 -1.22 -1.03 16.19
N ALA A 72 -0.96 -0.53 14.99
CA ALA A 72 -0.57 -1.38 13.86
C ALA A 72 0.83 -1.99 14.10
N PRO A 73 1.02 -3.28 13.79
CA PRO A 73 2.33 -3.93 13.97
C PRO A 73 3.33 -3.54 12.88
N MET A 74 2.84 -3.05 11.74
CA MET A 74 3.66 -2.69 10.59
C MET A 74 2.92 -1.67 9.74
N TYR A 75 3.67 -0.83 9.03
CA TYR A 75 3.10 0.10 8.07
C TYR A 75 3.78 -0.08 6.72
N ILE A 76 3.02 0.08 5.66
CA ILE A 76 3.54 0.14 4.31
C ILE A 76 3.17 1.51 3.75
N VAL A 77 4.18 2.33 3.46
CA VAL A 77 3.98 3.69 2.96
C VAL A 77 4.22 3.69 1.45
N GLY A 78 3.18 4.00 0.69
CA GLY A 78 3.27 4.15 -0.75
C GLY A 78 3.67 5.57 -1.11
N MET A 79 4.66 5.71 -1.97
CA MET A 79 5.17 7.00 -2.43
C MET A 79 5.26 6.98 -3.94
N LYS A 80 5.02 8.13 -4.57
CA LYS A 80 5.25 8.26 -6.00
C LYS A 80 6.64 8.83 -6.27
N ASN A 81 7.28 8.33 -7.30
CA ASN A 81 8.52 8.91 -7.80
C ASN A 81 8.16 9.94 -8.87
N VAL A 82 8.26 11.22 -8.53
CA VAL A 82 7.85 12.31 -9.43
C VAL A 82 8.73 12.40 -10.68
N ASN A 83 9.92 11.81 -10.66
CA ASN A 83 10.81 11.79 -11.81
C ASN A 83 10.45 10.69 -12.82
N GLU A 84 9.68 9.71 -12.40
CA GLU A 84 9.30 8.56 -13.23
C GLU A 84 7.84 8.56 -13.62
N ASN A 85 7.03 9.49 -13.11
CA ASN A 85 5.64 9.47 -13.44
C ASN A 85 5.35 9.89 -14.87
N TRP A 86 4.36 9.21 -15.50
CA TRP A 86 3.92 9.55 -16.83
C TRP A 86 3.06 10.81 -16.78
N VAL A 87 3.29 11.72 -17.72
CA VAL A 87 2.55 12.97 -17.85
C VAL A 87 1.76 12.92 -19.15
N ARG A 88 0.46 13.09 -19.05
CA ARG A 88 -0.40 13.09 -20.25
C ARG A 88 -0.17 14.38 -21.03
N ARG A 89 0.15 14.19 -22.31
CA ARG A 89 0.69 15.28 -23.13
C ARG A 89 -0.29 16.44 -23.35
N TYR A 90 -1.56 16.14 -23.60
CA TYR A 90 -2.50 17.19 -24.02
C TYR A 90 -2.97 18.10 -22.89
N ASP A 91 -2.90 17.68 -21.65
CA ASP A 91 -3.30 18.50 -20.49
C ASP A 91 -2.24 18.56 -19.40
N GLU A 92 -1.07 17.98 -19.66
CA GLU A 92 0.05 17.95 -18.73
C GLU A 92 -0.27 17.36 -17.36
N LYS A 93 -1.26 16.47 -17.30
CA LYS A 93 -1.66 15.84 -16.06
C LYS A 93 -0.70 14.69 -15.70
N PRO A 94 0.01 14.75 -14.55
CA PRO A 94 0.82 13.64 -14.08
C PRO A 94 -0.06 12.51 -13.55
N HIS A 95 0.33 11.27 -13.81
CA HIS A 95 -0.46 10.08 -13.47
C HIS A 95 0.09 9.28 -12.28
N GLY A 96 1.14 9.79 -11.61
CA GLY A 96 1.75 9.08 -10.49
C GLY A 96 0.77 8.77 -9.36
N ASP A 97 -0.10 9.70 -9.00
CA ASP A 97 -1.11 9.48 -7.96
C ASP A 97 -2.08 8.37 -8.35
N ILE A 98 -2.48 8.35 -9.62
CA ILE A 98 -3.39 7.31 -10.14
C ILE A 98 -2.70 5.95 -10.07
N ASP A 99 -1.46 5.87 -10.55
CA ASP A 99 -0.69 4.62 -10.57
C ASP A 99 -0.48 4.06 -9.15
N VAL A 100 -0.09 4.91 -8.21
CA VAL A 100 0.11 4.50 -6.82
C VAL A 100 -1.21 4.07 -6.18
N ALA A 101 -2.33 4.75 -6.50
CA ALA A 101 -3.64 4.37 -5.99
C ALA A 101 -4.07 2.99 -6.47
N ILE A 102 -3.83 2.66 -7.74
CA ILE A 102 -4.13 1.34 -8.29
C ILE A 102 -3.31 0.26 -7.57
N ALA A 103 -2.01 0.48 -7.42
CA ALA A 103 -1.12 -0.44 -6.73
C ALA A 103 -1.51 -0.60 -5.25
N THR A 104 -1.97 0.47 -4.61
CA THR A 104 -2.43 0.43 -3.22
C THR A 104 -3.67 -0.45 -3.08
N GLU A 105 -4.59 -0.42 -4.03
CA GLU A 105 -5.76 -1.32 -3.98
C GLU A 105 -5.34 -2.78 -4.16
N HIS A 106 -4.37 -3.08 -5.01
CA HIS A 106 -3.78 -4.43 -5.09
C HIS A 106 -3.23 -4.85 -3.72
N LEU A 107 -2.57 -3.94 -3.01
CA LEU A 107 -2.05 -4.20 -1.68
C LEU A 107 -3.19 -4.53 -0.70
N CYS A 108 -4.25 -3.74 -0.70
CA CYS A 108 -5.38 -3.92 0.21
C CYS A 108 -6.07 -5.26 -0.02
N LEU A 109 -6.29 -5.64 -1.28
CA LEU A 109 -6.92 -6.91 -1.62
C LEU A 109 -6.02 -8.10 -1.27
N ALA A 110 -4.72 -8.01 -1.52
CA ALA A 110 -3.77 -9.06 -1.16
C ALA A 110 -3.69 -9.24 0.36
N ALA A 111 -3.68 -8.15 1.12
CA ALA A 111 -3.70 -8.19 2.57
C ALA A 111 -5.00 -8.83 3.10
N THR A 112 -6.13 -8.53 2.46
CA THR A 112 -7.42 -9.13 2.83
C THR A 112 -7.42 -10.64 2.61
N GLU A 113 -6.76 -11.09 1.55
CA GLU A 113 -6.66 -12.53 1.24
C GLU A 113 -5.80 -13.27 2.26
N ARG A 114 -4.73 -12.66 2.78
CA ARG A 114 -3.79 -13.30 3.68
C ARG A 114 -4.11 -13.00 5.12
#